data_903df6e33230e96332f9214aa5fa97c3
#
_entry.id   903df6e33230e96332f9214aa5fa97c3
#
_cell.length_a   1.000
_cell.length_b   1.000
_cell.length_c   1.000
_cell.angle_alpha   90.00
_cell.angle_beta   90.00
_cell.angle_gamma   90.00
#
_symmetry.space_group_name_H-M   'P 1'
#
loop_
_entity.id
_entity.type
_entity.pdbx_description
1 polymer ?
#
loop_
_entity_poly.entity_id
_entity_poly.type
_entity_poly.pdbx_seq_one_letter_code
_entity_poly.pdbx_strand_id
1 'polypeptide(L)'
;MIELRQVTKTVQSGGQPLTILHPLDLLVPPAQFLAITGPSGSGKSTLLGLVAGLDAPSGGRILIGGRDITGLGEDDLARLRRSTIGFVFQFFHLLPSLTALENVCVPMEIAGRRDAESRGRDLLAEVGLTDRGHHYPSQLSGGEQQRVAIARALSNDPPILLADEPTGNLDLENGQHVMELLLEIRRTRGATLMLATHDAALAARADSRLRLRGGRAESGGN
;
A
#
# COMPACT_ATOMS: atom_id res chain seq x y z
N MET A 1 14.41 -0.12 2.33
CA MET A 1 14.47 -0.55 3.73
C MET A 1 13.46 0.26 4.54
N ILE A 2 12.63 -0.42 5.32
CA ILE A 2 11.65 0.17 6.25
C ILE A 2 12.02 -0.32 7.64
N GLU A 3 12.14 0.58 8.61
CA GLU A 3 12.48 0.24 9.98
C GLU A 3 11.56 0.96 10.96
N LEU A 4 10.95 0.20 11.86
CA LEU A 4 10.14 0.70 12.96
C LEU A 4 10.88 0.40 14.27
N ARG A 5 10.99 1.39 15.14
CA ARG A 5 11.62 1.28 16.46
C ARG A 5 10.62 1.69 17.52
N GLN A 6 10.13 0.72 18.28
CA GLN A 6 9.16 0.90 19.38
C GLN A 6 7.94 1.75 18.97
N VAL A 7 7.45 1.54 17.73
CA VAL A 7 6.32 2.31 17.19
C VAL A 7 5.04 1.95 17.91
N THR A 8 4.32 2.98 18.37
CA THR A 8 3.02 2.85 19.03
C THR A 8 1.98 3.72 18.37
N LYS A 9 0.70 3.33 18.46
CA LYS A 9 -0.42 4.19 18.06
C LYS A 9 -1.55 4.07 19.07
N THR A 10 -1.92 5.21 19.64
CA THR A 10 -3.06 5.38 20.56
C THR A 10 -3.95 6.48 20.00
N VAL A 11 -5.25 6.26 20.00
CA VAL A 11 -6.28 7.24 19.58
C VAL A 11 -7.25 7.49 20.73
N GLN A 12 -7.96 8.61 20.68
CA GLN A 12 -9.07 8.88 21.63
C GLN A 12 -10.35 8.27 21.06
N SER A 13 -11.00 7.40 21.82
CA SER A 13 -12.28 6.78 21.46
C SER A 13 -13.24 6.88 22.62
N GLY A 14 -14.36 7.60 22.45
CA GLY A 14 -15.34 7.80 23.52
C GLY A 14 -14.76 8.50 24.76
N GLY A 15 -13.75 9.37 24.58
CA GLY A 15 -13.09 10.06 25.70
C GLY A 15 -12.03 9.23 26.45
N GLN A 16 -11.79 8.00 26.01
CA GLN A 16 -10.76 7.14 26.60
C GLN A 16 -9.64 6.82 25.59
N PRO A 17 -8.38 6.64 26.04
CA PRO A 17 -7.30 6.23 25.16
C PRO A 17 -7.48 4.76 24.74
N LEU A 18 -7.48 4.53 23.43
CA LEU A 18 -7.49 3.20 22.83
C LEU A 18 -6.14 2.98 22.10
N THR A 19 -5.38 2.01 22.56
CA THR A 19 -4.12 1.64 21.90
C THR A 19 -4.40 0.69 20.74
N ILE A 20 -4.14 1.18 19.53
CA ILE A 20 -4.30 0.42 18.27
C ILE A 20 -3.06 -0.43 17.97
N LEU A 21 -1.87 0.12 18.22
CA LEU A 21 -0.59 -0.60 18.10
C LEU A 21 0.22 -0.40 19.38
N HIS A 22 0.60 -1.51 19.99
CA HIS A 22 1.55 -1.57 21.09
C HIS A 22 2.99 -1.47 20.53
N PRO A 23 4.01 -1.19 21.38
CA PRO A 23 5.38 -1.03 20.91
C PRO A 23 5.79 -2.15 19.97
N LEU A 24 6.14 -1.76 18.74
CA LEU A 24 6.48 -2.64 17.65
C LEU A 24 7.85 -2.29 17.07
N ASP A 25 8.74 -3.27 17.03
CA ASP A 25 9.98 -3.24 16.25
C ASP A 25 9.78 -4.07 15.00
N LEU A 26 10.18 -3.54 13.85
CA LEU A 26 10.08 -4.22 12.57
C LEU A 26 11.18 -3.73 11.63
N LEU A 27 11.84 -4.66 10.96
CA LEU A 27 12.78 -4.36 9.88
C LEU A 27 12.32 -5.07 8.60
N VAL A 28 12.13 -4.31 7.53
CA VAL A 28 11.82 -4.84 6.19
C VAL A 28 12.92 -4.42 5.24
N PRO A 29 13.80 -5.35 4.86
CA PRO A 29 14.84 -5.11 3.86
C PRO A 29 14.29 -4.67 2.50
N PRO A 30 15.12 -4.05 1.63
CA PRO A 30 14.74 -3.75 0.26
C PRO A 30 14.35 -5.03 -0.51
N ALA A 31 13.44 -4.89 -1.47
CA ALA A 31 12.93 -5.94 -2.35
C ALA A 31 12.27 -7.14 -1.63
N GLN A 32 12.00 -7.03 -0.33
CA GLN A 32 11.33 -8.07 0.44
C GLN A 32 9.81 -7.98 0.30
N PHE A 33 9.15 -9.14 0.33
CA PHE A 33 7.71 -9.24 0.50
C PHE A 33 7.38 -9.60 1.96
N LEU A 34 6.80 -8.66 2.69
CA LEU A 34 6.25 -8.86 4.03
C LEU A 34 4.73 -9.00 3.96
N ALA A 35 4.19 -10.12 4.44
CA ALA A 35 2.76 -10.26 4.70
C ALA A 35 2.43 -9.91 6.16
N ILE A 36 1.44 -9.02 6.34
CA ILE A 36 0.89 -8.64 7.63
C ILE A 36 -0.46 -9.32 7.78
N THR A 37 -0.55 -10.25 8.73
CA THR A 37 -1.74 -11.06 8.96
C THR A 37 -2.36 -10.76 10.32
N GLY A 38 -3.63 -11.13 10.49
CA GLY A 38 -4.34 -10.96 11.75
C GLY A 38 -5.83 -10.67 11.53
N PRO A 39 -6.66 -10.80 12.58
CA PRO A 39 -8.09 -10.55 12.50
C PRO A 39 -8.39 -9.08 12.12
N SER A 40 -9.64 -8.82 11.74
CA SER A 40 -10.12 -7.44 11.54
C SER A 40 -9.92 -6.62 12.83
N GLY A 41 -9.50 -5.37 12.70
CA GLY A 41 -9.22 -4.49 13.84
C GLY A 41 -7.90 -4.78 14.58
N SER A 42 -7.03 -5.67 14.08
CA SER A 42 -5.74 -5.96 14.73
C SER A 42 -4.65 -4.88 14.52
N GLY A 43 -4.91 -3.83 13.74
CA GLY A 43 -3.97 -2.74 13.50
C GLY A 43 -3.20 -2.81 12.16
N LYS A 44 -3.53 -3.75 11.24
CA LYS A 44 -2.86 -3.91 9.93
C LYS A 44 -2.87 -2.64 9.10
N SER A 45 -4.05 -2.10 8.83
CA SER A 45 -4.23 -0.85 8.04
C SER A 45 -3.58 0.34 8.73
N THR A 46 -3.65 0.41 10.08
CA THR A 46 -2.98 1.44 10.86
C THR A 46 -1.47 1.37 10.68
N LEU A 47 -0.89 0.17 10.74
CA LEU A 47 0.54 -0.03 10.52
C LEU A 47 0.97 0.43 9.13
N LEU A 48 0.22 0.05 8.08
CA LEU A 48 0.48 0.53 6.70
C LEU A 48 0.35 2.04 6.59
N GLY A 49 -0.67 2.65 7.21
CA GLY A 49 -0.88 4.10 7.23
C GLY A 49 0.26 4.85 7.91
N LEU A 50 0.80 4.33 9.01
CA LEU A 50 1.96 4.89 9.69
C LEU A 50 3.23 4.82 8.82
N VAL A 51 3.48 3.68 8.18
CA VAL A 51 4.61 3.51 7.25
C VAL A 51 4.47 4.43 6.05
N ALA A 52 3.25 4.65 5.56
CA ALA A 52 2.97 5.59 4.46
C ALA A 52 3.10 7.07 4.87
N GLY A 53 3.26 7.37 6.16
CA GLY A 53 3.17 8.76 6.64
C GLY A 53 1.80 9.39 6.37
N LEU A 54 0.73 8.59 6.30
CA LEU A 54 -0.66 9.06 6.24
C LEU A 54 -1.22 9.38 7.63
N ASP A 55 -0.55 8.86 8.66
CA ASP A 55 -0.85 9.10 10.07
C ASP A 55 0.47 9.15 10.85
N ALA A 56 0.47 9.83 11.99
CA ALA A 56 1.63 9.95 12.86
C ALA A 56 1.58 8.90 13.99
N PRO A 57 2.71 8.27 14.34
CA PRO A 57 2.77 7.40 15.51
C PRO A 57 2.61 8.23 16.81
N SER A 58 2.09 7.59 17.85
CA SER A 58 2.01 8.21 19.19
C SER A 58 3.34 8.10 19.95
N GLY A 59 4.23 7.23 19.51
CA GLY A 59 5.58 7.06 20.07
C GLY A 59 6.42 6.17 19.19
N GLY A 60 7.73 6.13 19.45
CA GLY A 60 8.70 5.40 18.65
C GLY A 60 9.16 6.17 17.41
N ARG A 61 9.82 5.47 16.47
CA ARG A 61 10.36 6.08 15.23
C ARG A 61 10.12 5.20 14.04
N ILE A 62 9.90 5.83 12.87
CA ILE A 62 9.75 5.18 11.57
C ILE A 62 10.83 5.71 10.65
N LEU A 63 11.63 4.82 10.08
CA LEU A 63 12.68 5.17 9.14
C LEU A 63 12.40 4.53 7.77
N ILE A 64 12.47 5.33 6.73
CA ILE A 64 12.35 4.89 5.32
C ILE A 64 13.66 5.21 4.62
N GLY A 65 14.34 4.18 4.09
CA GLY A 65 15.65 4.36 3.46
C GLY A 65 16.72 4.93 4.39
N GLY A 66 16.58 4.73 5.71
CA GLY A 66 17.46 5.31 6.74
C GLY A 66 17.09 6.72 7.19
N ARG A 67 16.13 7.39 6.51
CA ARG A 67 15.62 8.72 6.90
C ARG A 67 14.50 8.56 7.93
N ASP A 68 14.61 9.21 9.07
CA ASP A 68 13.52 9.31 10.06
C ASP A 68 12.40 10.19 9.52
N ILE A 69 11.18 9.64 9.44
CA ILE A 69 9.99 10.32 8.92
C ILE A 69 9.03 10.75 10.04
N THR A 70 9.30 10.36 11.29
CA THR A 70 8.37 10.47 12.42
C THR A 70 7.97 11.92 12.73
N GLY A 71 8.90 12.86 12.59
CA GLY A 71 8.69 14.28 12.91
C GLY A 71 8.58 15.18 11.67
N LEU A 72 8.43 14.62 10.48
CA LEU A 72 8.32 15.42 9.25
C LEU A 72 6.97 16.14 9.18
N GLY A 73 6.99 17.37 8.66
CA GLY A 73 5.78 18.10 8.31
C GLY A 73 5.06 17.48 7.10
N GLU A 74 3.77 17.82 6.93
CA GLU A 74 2.92 17.22 5.89
C GLU A 74 3.48 17.41 4.46
N ASP A 75 4.08 18.56 4.17
CA ASP A 75 4.71 18.81 2.85
C ASP A 75 5.87 17.85 2.56
N ASP A 76 6.69 17.54 3.56
CA ASP A 76 7.80 16.60 3.42
C ASP A 76 7.31 15.16 3.33
N LEU A 77 6.27 14.80 4.10
CA LEU A 77 5.59 13.51 4.00
C LEU A 77 4.93 13.34 2.63
N ALA A 78 4.28 14.37 2.09
CA ALA A 78 3.69 14.34 0.75
C ALA A 78 4.76 14.14 -0.34
N ARG A 79 5.92 14.81 -0.23
CA ARG A 79 7.06 14.59 -1.14
C ARG A 79 7.61 13.17 -1.03
N LEU A 80 7.73 12.63 0.19
CA LEU A 80 8.16 11.26 0.42
C LEU A 80 7.18 10.27 -0.22
N ARG A 81 5.87 10.39 0.07
CA ARG A 81 4.84 9.52 -0.53
C ARG A 81 4.94 9.53 -2.04
N ARG A 82 4.98 10.72 -2.64
CA ARG A 82 5.05 10.89 -4.10
C ARG A 82 6.21 10.14 -4.75
N SER A 83 7.39 10.14 -4.12
CA SER A 83 8.62 9.58 -4.73
C SER A 83 8.97 8.18 -4.28
N THR A 84 8.37 7.70 -3.17
CA THR A 84 8.89 6.49 -2.49
C THR A 84 7.82 5.44 -2.26
N ILE A 85 6.54 5.81 -2.20
CA ILE A 85 5.47 4.92 -1.75
C ILE A 85 4.35 4.87 -2.79
N GLY A 86 4.05 3.66 -3.28
CA GLY A 86 2.81 3.35 -3.96
C GLY A 86 1.84 2.69 -2.98
N PHE A 87 0.60 3.16 -2.90
CA PHE A 87 -0.40 2.60 -2.00
C PHE A 87 -1.59 2.05 -2.77
N VAL A 88 -1.92 0.77 -2.52
CA VAL A 88 -3.08 0.07 -3.06
C VAL A 88 -4.07 -0.17 -1.92
N PHE A 89 -5.25 0.42 -2.01
CA PHE A 89 -6.29 0.34 -0.99
C PHE A 89 -7.32 -0.76 -1.31
N GLN A 90 -8.02 -1.22 -0.29
CA GLN A 90 -9.12 -2.19 -0.42
C GLN A 90 -10.30 -1.63 -1.25
N PHE A 91 -10.62 -0.33 -1.11
CA PHE A 91 -11.74 0.34 -1.78
C PHE A 91 -11.29 1.16 -2.99
N PHE A 92 -10.30 0.76 -3.73
CA PHE A 92 -9.75 1.37 -4.95
C PHE A 92 -9.40 2.87 -4.83
N HIS A 93 -10.25 3.69 -4.23
CA HIS A 93 -10.13 5.15 -4.07
C HIS A 93 -9.82 5.86 -5.39
N LEU A 94 -10.47 5.43 -6.48
CA LEU A 94 -10.40 6.14 -7.75
C LEU A 94 -11.24 7.42 -7.68
N LEU A 95 -10.77 8.46 -8.37
CA LEU A 95 -11.51 9.70 -8.53
C LEU A 95 -12.64 9.46 -9.55
N PRO A 96 -13.92 9.53 -9.15
CA PRO A 96 -15.04 9.08 -10.00
C PRO A 96 -15.29 10.00 -11.20
N SER A 97 -14.83 11.25 -11.14
CA SER A 97 -14.91 12.25 -12.22
C SER A 97 -13.79 12.14 -13.25
N LEU A 98 -12.81 11.27 -13.03
CA LEU A 98 -11.67 11.04 -13.93
C LEU A 98 -11.77 9.66 -14.56
N THR A 99 -11.33 9.54 -15.81
CA THR A 99 -11.17 8.27 -16.51
C THR A 99 -10.07 7.39 -15.86
N ALA A 100 -9.96 6.15 -16.28
CA ALA A 100 -8.89 5.25 -15.82
C ALA A 100 -7.51 5.84 -16.09
N LEU A 101 -7.28 6.36 -17.30
CA LEU A 101 -6.00 6.98 -17.68
C LEU A 101 -5.70 8.20 -16.81
N GLU A 102 -6.65 9.11 -16.66
CA GLU A 102 -6.49 10.31 -15.84
C GLU A 102 -6.21 9.96 -14.37
N ASN A 103 -6.90 8.96 -13.79
CA ASN A 103 -6.60 8.45 -12.45
C ASN A 103 -5.14 8.00 -12.29
N VAL A 104 -4.59 7.33 -13.30
CA VAL A 104 -3.18 6.89 -13.30
C VAL A 104 -2.23 8.07 -13.50
N CYS A 105 -2.62 9.09 -14.26
CA CYS A 105 -1.78 10.26 -14.56
C CYS A 105 -1.67 11.25 -13.39
N VAL A 106 -2.71 11.40 -12.57
CA VAL A 106 -2.77 12.38 -11.46
C VAL A 106 -1.49 12.45 -10.62
N PRO A 107 -0.89 11.35 -10.09
CA PRO A 107 0.32 11.45 -9.28
C PRO A 107 1.54 11.96 -10.07
N MET A 108 1.60 11.67 -11.37
CA MET A 108 2.68 12.12 -12.26
C MET A 108 2.53 13.59 -12.62
N GLU A 109 1.30 14.06 -12.85
CA GLU A 109 0.99 15.46 -13.09
C GLU A 109 1.30 16.33 -11.87
N ILE A 110 0.92 15.86 -10.65
CA ILE A 110 1.30 16.51 -9.38
C ILE A 110 2.83 16.54 -9.22
N ALA A 111 3.53 15.55 -9.75
CA ALA A 111 5.00 15.52 -9.79
C ALA A 111 5.61 16.45 -10.87
N GLY A 112 4.79 17.06 -11.73
CA GLY A 112 5.24 17.92 -12.84
C GLY A 112 5.85 17.14 -14.00
N ARG A 113 5.54 15.84 -14.15
CA ARG A 113 6.05 15.01 -15.24
C ARG A 113 5.34 15.36 -16.55
N ARG A 114 6.12 15.61 -17.60
CA ARG A 114 5.60 15.91 -18.95
C ARG A 114 5.18 14.67 -19.73
N ASP A 115 5.65 13.50 -19.31
CA ASP A 115 5.37 12.19 -19.92
C ASP A 115 4.21 11.45 -19.24
N ALA A 116 3.41 12.12 -18.40
CA ALA A 116 2.36 11.51 -17.59
C ALA A 116 1.38 10.67 -18.44
N GLU A 117 0.91 11.20 -19.56
CA GLU A 117 -0.07 10.51 -20.40
C GLU A 117 0.52 9.26 -21.08
N SER A 118 1.71 9.36 -21.70
CA SER A 118 2.34 8.20 -22.34
C SER A 118 2.67 7.13 -21.32
N ARG A 119 3.24 7.51 -20.17
CA ARG A 119 3.53 6.58 -19.08
C ARG A 119 2.27 5.97 -18.48
N GLY A 120 1.19 6.74 -18.38
CA GLY A 120 -0.12 6.25 -17.92
C GLY A 120 -0.69 5.16 -18.84
N ARG A 121 -0.56 5.32 -20.16
CA ARG A 121 -0.95 4.30 -21.16
C ARG A 121 -0.11 3.03 -21.00
N ASP A 122 1.21 3.15 -20.82
CA ASP A 122 2.10 2.00 -20.61
C ASP A 122 1.72 1.24 -19.34
N LEU A 123 1.42 1.96 -18.25
CA LEU A 123 0.98 1.35 -16.99
C LEU A 123 -0.38 0.66 -17.10
N LEU A 124 -1.33 1.23 -17.84
CA LEU A 124 -2.59 0.57 -18.12
C LEU A 124 -2.40 -0.70 -18.96
N ALA A 125 -1.49 -0.67 -19.93
CA ALA A 125 -1.14 -1.87 -20.70
C ALA A 125 -0.49 -2.94 -19.82
N GLU A 126 0.41 -2.56 -18.90
CA GLU A 126 1.07 -3.46 -17.94
C GLU A 126 0.06 -4.19 -17.04
N VAL A 127 -1.06 -3.53 -16.70
CA VAL A 127 -2.15 -4.14 -15.91
C VAL A 127 -3.28 -4.75 -16.76
N GLY A 128 -3.07 -4.86 -18.09
CA GLY A 128 -4.05 -5.48 -19.01
C GLY A 128 -5.30 -4.64 -19.26
N LEU A 129 -5.18 -3.31 -19.27
CA LEU A 129 -6.29 -2.36 -19.44
C LEU A 129 -6.06 -1.37 -20.60
N THR A 130 -5.35 -1.79 -21.66
CA THR A 130 -5.03 -0.95 -22.84
C THR A 130 -6.27 -0.25 -23.41
N ASP A 131 -7.38 -1.01 -23.57
CA ASP A 131 -8.61 -0.51 -24.18
C ASP A 131 -9.59 0.13 -23.18
N ARG A 132 -9.19 0.27 -21.91
CA ARG A 132 -10.02 0.79 -20.84
C ARG A 132 -9.64 2.20 -20.38
N GLY A 133 -8.62 2.80 -20.96
CA GLY A 133 -8.09 4.10 -20.53
C GLY A 133 -9.11 5.23 -20.49
N HIS A 134 -10.11 5.22 -21.38
CA HIS A 134 -11.16 6.24 -21.50
C HIS A 134 -12.42 5.96 -20.66
N HIS A 135 -12.49 4.82 -19.95
CA HIS A 135 -13.64 4.49 -19.10
C HIS A 135 -13.56 5.19 -17.75
N TYR A 136 -14.70 5.62 -17.25
CA TYR A 136 -14.85 6.11 -15.88
C TYR A 136 -14.94 4.93 -14.89
N PRO A 137 -14.60 5.12 -13.60
CA PRO A 137 -14.69 4.05 -12.60
C PRO A 137 -16.04 3.32 -12.56
N SER A 138 -17.14 4.04 -12.77
CA SER A 138 -18.50 3.45 -12.81
C SER A 138 -18.74 2.49 -13.99
N GLN A 139 -17.88 2.51 -15.00
CA GLN A 139 -17.96 1.67 -16.21
C GLN A 139 -17.02 0.46 -16.12
N LEU A 140 -16.24 0.34 -15.04
CA LEU A 140 -15.26 -0.70 -14.82
C LEU A 140 -15.75 -1.71 -13.78
N SER A 141 -15.46 -2.99 -13.99
CA SER A 141 -15.64 -4.02 -12.98
C SER A 141 -14.75 -3.76 -11.75
N GLY A 142 -15.05 -4.38 -10.61
CA GLY A 142 -14.23 -4.25 -9.41
C GLY A 142 -12.76 -4.65 -9.63
N GLY A 143 -12.52 -5.74 -10.37
CA GLY A 143 -11.18 -6.17 -10.72
C GLY A 143 -10.45 -5.19 -11.65
N GLU A 144 -11.16 -4.58 -12.62
CA GLU A 144 -10.59 -3.53 -13.47
C GLU A 144 -10.27 -2.28 -12.66
N GLN A 145 -11.15 -1.83 -11.77
CA GLN A 145 -10.88 -0.70 -10.87
C GLN A 145 -9.66 -0.93 -9.99
N GLN A 146 -9.48 -2.14 -9.46
CA GLN A 146 -8.32 -2.49 -8.66
C GLN A 146 -7.03 -2.47 -9.51
N ARG A 147 -7.08 -2.96 -10.75
CA ARG A 147 -5.91 -2.86 -11.65
C ARG A 147 -5.58 -1.42 -12.00
N VAL A 148 -6.57 -0.53 -12.19
CA VAL A 148 -6.32 0.93 -12.31
C VAL A 148 -5.67 1.49 -11.05
N ALA A 149 -6.12 1.09 -9.85
CA ALA A 149 -5.53 1.53 -8.58
C ALA A 149 -4.07 1.05 -8.43
N ILE A 150 -3.75 -0.17 -8.90
CA ILE A 150 -2.36 -0.67 -8.97
C ILE A 150 -1.53 0.17 -9.95
N ALA A 151 -2.02 0.41 -11.16
CA ALA A 151 -1.32 1.24 -12.15
C ALA A 151 -1.04 2.65 -11.59
N ARG A 152 -2.02 3.25 -10.91
CA ARG A 152 -1.84 4.54 -10.21
C ARG A 152 -0.78 4.47 -9.11
N ALA A 153 -0.77 3.41 -8.31
CA ALA A 153 0.24 3.24 -7.28
C ALA A 153 1.67 3.13 -7.83
N LEU A 154 1.82 2.68 -9.08
CA LEU A 154 3.10 2.51 -9.78
C LEU A 154 3.56 3.75 -10.56
N SER A 155 2.73 4.79 -10.65
CA SER A 155 2.91 5.92 -11.60
C SER A 155 4.25 6.65 -11.44
N ASN A 156 4.75 6.80 -10.22
CA ASN A 156 6.03 7.43 -9.93
C ASN A 156 7.18 6.43 -9.66
N ASP A 157 7.04 5.18 -10.12
CA ASP A 157 8.04 4.11 -9.98
C ASP A 157 8.53 3.93 -8.51
N PRO A 158 7.63 3.76 -7.54
CA PRO A 158 7.98 3.74 -6.13
C PRO A 158 8.77 2.48 -5.76
N PRO A 159 9.84 2.59 -4.94
CA PRO A 159 10.57 1.44 -4.43
C PRO A 159 9.82 0.65 -3.33
N ILE A 160 8.72 1.20 -2.81
CA ILE A 160 7.89 0.58 -1.77
C ILE A 160 6.44 0.55 -2.23
N LEU A 161 5.84 -0.64 -2.18
CA LEU A 161 4.43 -0.86 -2.40
C LEU A 161 3.78 -1.28 -1.08
N LEU A 162 2.73 -0.56 -0.70
CA LEU A 162 1.88 -0.88 0.44
C LEU A 162 0.52 -1.31 -0.10
N ALA A 163 0.02 -2.45 0.32
CA ALA A 163 -1.28 -2.96 -0.13
C ALA A 163 -2.13 -3.37 1.07
N ASP A 164 -3.27 -2.74 1.23
CA ASP A 164 -4.21 -3.02 2.32
C ASP A 164 -5.41 -3.80 1.79
N GLU A 165 -5.43 -5.11 2.04
CA GLU A 165 -6.45 -6.06 1.59
C GLU A 165 -6.88 -5.85 0.13
N PRO A 166 -5.94 -5.84 -0.84
CA PRO A 166 -6.19 -5.41 -2.23
C PRO A 166 -7.19 -6.29 -2.99
N THR A 167 -7.58 -7.42 -2.42
CA THR A 167 -8.54 -8.37 -3.00
C THR A 167 -9.83 -8.49 -2.19
N GLY A 168 -9.95 -7.76 -1.09
CA GLY A 168 -11.05 -7.92 -0.13
C GLY A 168 -12.46 -7.62 -0.68
N ASN A 169 -12.56 -6.90 -1.79
CA ASN A 169 -13.81 -6.55 -2.47
C ASN A 169 -13.99 -7.24 -3.82
N LEU A 170 -13.18 -8.25 -4.13
CA LEU A 170 -13.19 -8.96 -5.39
C LEU A 170 -13.69 -10.40 -5.20
N ASP A 171 -14.28 -10.95 -6.25
CA ASP A 171 -14.48 -12.40 -6.32
C ASP A 171 -13.14 -13.15 -6.39
N LEU A 172 -13.19 -14.46 -6.19
CA LEU A 172 -12.00 -15.28 -6.06
C LEU A 172 -11.08 -15.21 -7.29
N GLU A 173 -11.65 -15.26 -8.50
CA GLU A 173 -10.90 -15.28 -9.75
C GLU A 173 -10.19 -13.93 -10.00
N ASN A 174 -10.93 -12.82 -9.89
CA ASN A 174 -10.37 -11.49 -10.01
C ASN A 174 -9.34 -11.20 -8.91
N GLY A 175 -9.59 -11.67 -7.67
CA GLY A 175 -8.66 -11.54 -6.56
C GLY A 175 -7.33 -12.24 -6.83
N GLN A 176 -7.36 -13.47 -7.32
CA GLN A 176 -6.15 -14.20 -7.70
C GLN A 176 -5.39 -13.49 -8.81
N HIS A 177 -6.08 -13.03 -9.86
CA HIS A 177 -5.45 -12.29 -10.97
C HIS A 177 -4.76 -11.02 -10.52
N VAL A 178 -5.41 -10.23 -9.67
CA VAL A 178 -4.86 -8.99 -9.09
C VAL A 178 -3.61 -9.28 -8.25
N MET A 179 -3.63 -10.36 -7.48
CA MET A 179 -2.47 -10.74 -6.65
C MET A 179 -1.28 -11.23 -7.47
N GLU A 180 -1.52 -12.06 -8.49
CA GLU A 180 -0.44 -12.50 -9.39
C GLU A 180 0.20 -11.30 -10.08
N LEU A 181 -0.60 -10.37 -10.59
CA LEU A 181 -0.14 -9.13 -11.18
C LEU A 181 0.73 -8.31 -10.21
N LEU A 182 0.26 -8.11 -8.97
CA LEU A 182 1.00 -7.33 -7.96
C LEU A 182 2.34 -7.97 -7.60
N LEU A 183 2.38 -9.31 -7.48
CA LEU A 183 3.60 -10.05 -7.17
C LEU A 183 4.58 -10.05 -8.35
N GLU A 184 4.09 -10.16 -9.58
CA GLU A 184 4.91 -10.06 -10.79
C GLU A 184 5.55 -8.67 -10.90
N ILE A 185 4.77 -7.61 -10.76
CA ILE A 185 5.24 -6.22 -10.76
C ILE A 185 6.29 -6.00 -9.68
N ARG A 186 6.03 -6.47 -8.44
CA ARG A 186 7.01 -6.41 -7.34
C ARG A 186 8.33 -7.06 -7.76
N ARG A 187 8.27 -8.26 -8.33
CA ARG A 187 9.45 -9.03 -8.74
C ARG A 187 10.22 -8.33 -9.86
N THR A 188 9.54 -7.87 -10.90
CA THR A 188 10.17 -7.24 -12.07
C THR A 188 10.78 -5.88 -11.75
N ARG A 189 10.20 -5.12 -10.82
CA ARG A 189 10.68 -3.80 -10.41
C ARG A 189 11.62 -3.85 -9.20
N GLY A 190 11.78 -5.00 -8.56
CA GLY A 190 12.57 -5.12 -7.33
C GLY A 190 12.00 -4.29 -6.16
N ALA A 191 10.68 -4.05 -6.15
CA ALA A 191 10.04 -3.25 -5.12
C ALA A 191 9.88 -4.03 -3.81
N THR A 192 9.95 -3.32 -2.68
CA THR A 192 9.56 -3.86 -1.38
C THR A 192 8.04 -3.85 -1.29
N LEU A 193 7.41 -4.98 -0.92
CA LEU A 193 5.96 -5.08 -0.75
C LEU A 193 5.60 -5.34 0.71
N MET A 194 4.76 -4.51 1.28
CA MET A 194 4.05 -4.80 2.55
C MET A 194 2.57 -5.00 2.23
N LEU A 195 2.07 -6.20 2.48
CA LEU A 195 0.69 -6.61 2.18
C LEU A 195 -0.05 -6.96 3.47
N ALA A 196 -1.09 -6.21 3.79
CA ALA A 196 -2.07 -6.64 4.80
C ALA A 196 -3.08 -7.59 4.13
N THR A 197 -3.25 -8.77 4.70
CA THR A 197 -4.18 -9.78 4.19
C THR A 197 -4.68 -10.70 5.31
N HIS A 198 -5.88 -11.21 5.14
CA HIS A 198 -6.40 -12.32 5.94
C HIS A 198 -6.27 -13.68 5.21
N ASP A 199 -5.82 -13.68 3.96
CA ASP A 199 -5.61 -14.90 3.17
C ASP A 199 -4.28 -15.57 3.56
N ALA A 200 -4.40 -16.78 4.13
CA ALA A 200 -3.25 -17.55 4.58
C ALA A 200 -2.40 -18.08 3.39
N ALA A 201 -3.03 -18.36 2.24
CA ALA A 201 -2.32 -18.84 1.07
C ALA A 201 -1.44 -17.73 0.46
N LEU A 202 -1.95 -16.49 0.42
CA LEU A 202 -1.16 -15.35 0.01
C LEU A 202 -0.02 -15.06 1.00
N ALA A 203 -0.32 -15.10 2.30
CA ALA A 203 0.69 -14.89 3.33
C ALA A 203 1.82 -15.95 3.29
N ALA A 204 1.49 -17.18 2.86
CA ALA A 204 2.49 -18.24 2.70
C ALA A 204 3.52 -17.97 1.58
N ARG A 205 3.19 -17.09 0.62
CA ARG A 205 4.09 -16.71 -0.50
C ARG A 205 5.06 -15.59 -0.12
N ALA A 206 4.90 -14.99 1.08
CA ALA A 206 5.75 -13.90 1.52
C ALA A 206 7.11 -14.39 2.01
N ASP A 207 8.15 -13.56 1.80
CA ASP A 207 9.52 -13.80 2.29
C ASP A 207 9.55 -13.75 3.84
N SER A 208 8.67 -12.93 4.44
CA SER A 208 8.50 -12.85 5.90
C SER A 208 7.04 -12.54 6.27
N ARG A 209 6.68 -12.87 7.50
CA ARG A 209 5.31 -12.70 8.00
C ARG A 209 5.31 -12.00 9.35
N LEU A 210 4.46 -10.99 9.48
CA LEU A 210 4.13 -10.35 10.75
C LEU A 210 2.68 -10.69 11.10
N ARG A 211 2.46 -11.37 12.21
CA ARG A 211 1.11 -11.61 12.70
C ARG A 211 0.77 -10.60 13.78
N LEU A 212 -0.33 -9.85 13.57
CA LEU A 212 -0.84 -8.89 14.53
C LEU A 212 -2.09 -9.43 15.22
N ARG A 213 -2.14 -9.32 16.55
CA ARG A 213 -3.33 -9.61 17.35
C ARG A 213 -3.46 -8.58 18.46
N GLY A 214 -4.62 -7.92 18.54
CA GLY A 214 -4.85 -6.85 19.51
C GLY A 214 -3.77 -5.78 19.52
N GLY A 215 -3.27 -5.39 18.34
CA GLY A 215 -2.22 -4.38 18.19
C GLY A 215 -0.80 -4.83 18.59
N ARG A 216 -0.58 -6.11 18.83
CA ARG A 216 0.74 -6.68 19.21
C ARG A 216 1.24 -7.62 18.12
N ALA A 217 2.55 -7.62 17.88
CA ALA A 217 3.16 -8.69 17.11
C ALA A 217 3.09 -9.99 17.92
N GLU A 218 2.50 -11.04 17.34
CA GLU A 218 2.63 -12.38 17.90
C GLU A 218 4.00 -12.93 17.50
N SER A 219 4.77 -13.40 18.47
CA SER A 219 6.00 -14.11 18.22
C SER A 219 5.68 -15.37 17.43
N GLY A 220 5.86 -15.33 16.12
CA GLY A 220 5.71 -16.50 15.27
C GLY A 220 6.90 -17.41 15.51
N GLY A 221 6.66 -18.62 16.00
CA GLY A 221 7.62 -19.67 15.76
C GLY A 221 7.83 -19.83 14.26
N ASN A 222 9.08 -19.96 13.87
CA ASN A 222 9.53 -20.30 12.52
C ASN A 222 8.74 -21.45 11.92
#